data_ab29a820b4ecd400a9c038f69563f5fa
#
_entry.id   ab29a820b4ecd400a9c038f69563f5fa
#
_cell.length_a   1.000
_cell.length_b   1.000
_cell.length_c   1.000
_cell.angle_alpha   90.00
_cell.angle_beta   90.00
_cell.angle_gamma   90.00
#
_symmetry.space_group_name_H-M   'P 1'
#
loop_
_entity.id
_entity.type
_entity.pdbx_description
1 polymer ?
#
loop_
_entity_poly.entity_id
_entity_poly.type
_entity_poly.pdbx_seq_one_letter_code
_entity_poly.pdbx_strand_id
1 'polypeptide(L)'
;MKWLDLLHRWTGGLLGLVLVVLGLSGAILVHKEDWIALPHASDALVSDPARIALATGRLLPSPRGGEALIYASERFGLIQFRGRGDAGAYADQSGRIVTRWDSQWQRPELWLFDLHHHLFSGDAGE
;
A
#
# COMPACT_ATOMS: atom_id res chain seq x y z
N MET A 1 31.98 30.44 13.47
CA MET A 1 31.13 29.56 14.25
C MET A 1 29.63 29.73 13.96
N LYS A 2 29.12 30.89 13.55
CA LYS A 2 27.70 31.11 13.20
C LYS A 2 27.20 30.20 12.10
N TRP A 3 28.05 29.78 11.16
CA TRP A 3 27.70 28.85 10.06
C TRP A 3 27.46 27.42 10.54
N LEU A 4 28.25 26.93 11.48
CA LEU A 4 28.05 25.59 12.08
C LEU A 4 26.75 25.54 12.87
N ASP A 5 26.43 26.59 13.58
CA ASP A 5 25.19 26.72 14.33
C ASP A 5 23.96 26.75 13.41
N LEU A 6 24.06 27.51 12.31
CA LEU A 6 23.03 27.59 11.29
C LEU A 6 22.82 26.23 10.61
N LEU A 7 23.91 25.58 10.20
CA LEU A 7 23.87 24.26 9.57
C LEU A 7 23.25 23.22 10.50
N HIS A 8 23.67 23.17 11.76
CA HIS A 8 23.13 22.26 12.77
C HIS A 8 21.61 22.46 12.97
N ARG A 9 21.17 23.71 13.08
CA ARG A 9 19.75 24.05 13.27
C ARG A 9 18.90 23.63 12.06
N TRP A 10 19.36 23.92 10.84
CA TRP A 10 18.63 23.55 9.63
C TRP A 10 18.62 22.04 9.40
N THR A 11 19.76 21.36 9.58
CA THR A 11 19.84 19.91 9.44
C THR A 11 18.99 19.21 10.48
N GLY A 12 19.06 19.65 11.74
CA GLY A 12 18.23 19.10 12.81
C GLY A 12 16.74 19.34 12.58
N GLY A 13 16.37 20.53 12.11
CA GLY A 13 14.97 20.86 11.77
C GLY A 13 14.45 20.00 10.61
N LEU A 14 15.23 19.83 9.54
CA LEU A 14 14.85 19.01 8.39
C LEU A 14 14.71 17.53 8.77
N LEU A 15 15.70 16.97 9.46
CA LEU A 15 15.64 15.58 9.93
C LEU A 15 14.47 15.37 10.90
N GLY A 16 14.23 16.31 11.80
CA GLY A 16 13.08 16.26 12.70
C GLY A 16 11.76 16.24 11.94
N LEU A 17 11.62 17.07 10.91
CA LEU A 17 10.42 17.06 10.05
C LEU A 17 10.21 15.71 9.35
N VAL A 18 11.27 15.14 8.76
CA VAL A 18 11.22 13.83 8.13
C VAL A 18 10.78 12.76 9.13
N LEU A 19 11.34 12.75 10.33
CA LEU A 19 10.96 11.79 11.37
C LEU A 19 9.51 11.96 11.81
N VAL A 20 8.99 13.17 11.90
CA VAL A 20 7.58 13.43 12.21
C VAL A 20 6.67 12.89 11.09
N VAL A 21 7.00 13.15 9.83
CA VAL A 21 6.23 12.64 8.68
C VAL A 21 6.22 11.11 8.67
N LEU A 22 7.38 10.47 8.86
CA LEU A 22 7.48 9.01 8.92
C LEU A 22 6.71 8.44 10.12
N GLY A 23 6.84 9.04 11.29
CA GLY A 23 6.13 8.60 12.49
C GLY A 23 4.60 8.69 12.34
N LEU A 24 4.10 9.80 11.80
CA LEU A 24 2.66 9.99 11.59
C LEU A 24 2.13 9.05 10.50
N SER A 25 2.81 8.93 9.37
CA SER A 25 2.39 8.02 8.29
C SER A 25 2.39 6.57 8.75
N GLY A 26 3.40 6.14 9.51
CA GLY A 26 3.45 4.80 10.10
C GLY A 26 2.32 4.55 11.09
N ALA A 27 2.03 5.50 11.98
CA ALA A 27 0.92 5.40 12.93
C ALA A 27 -0.44 5.24 12.22
N ILE A 28 -0.67 5.99 11.13
CA ILE A 28 -1.88 5.86 10.32
C ILE A 28 -1.94 4.47 9.64
N LEU A 29 -0.82 4.00 9.09
CA LEU A 29 -0.75 2.72 8.39
C LEU A 29 -0.95 1.51 9.30
N VAL A 30 -0.53 1.56 10.56
CA VAL A 30 -0.81 0.50 11.54
C VAL A 30 -2.30 0.26 11.71
N HIS A 31 -3.11 1.32 11.62
CA HIS A 31 -4.58 1.25 11.70
C HIS A 31 -5.27 1.17 10.33
N LYS A 32 -4.52 0.90 9.27
CA LYS A 32 -5.03 0.83 7.89
C LYS A 32 -6.29 -0.04 7.76
N GLU A 33 -6.33 -1.17 8.43
CA GLU A 33 -7.44 -2.11 8.39
C GLU A 33 -8.74 -1.55 8.98
N ASP A 34 -8.64 -0.61 9.93
CA ASP A 34 -9.79 -0.01 10.59
C ASP A 34 -10.45 1.09 9.76
N TRP A 35 -9.70 1.72 8.84
CA TRP A 35 -10.21 2.85 8.06
C TRP A 35 -10.37 2.59 6.55
N ILE A 36 -9.91 1.44 6.01
CA ILE A 36 -10.22 1.06 4.63
C ILE A 36 -11.71 0.73 4.50
N ALA A 37 -12.47 1.68 3.95
CA ALA A 37 -13.90 1.54 3.74
C ALA A 37 -14.20 0.88 2.38
N LEU A 38 -13.84 -0.40 2.25
CA LEU A 38 -14.11 -1.18 1.04
C LEU A 38 -14.96 -2.40 1.37
N PRO A 39 -15.86 -2.81 0.46
CA PRO A 39 -16.50 -4.12 0.56
C PRO A 39 -15.44 -5.21 0.69
N HIS A 40 -15.68 -6.18 1.56
CA HIS A 40 -14.77 -7.31 1.83
C HIS A 40 -13.45 -6.96 2.54
N ALA A 41 -13.21 -5.70 2.90
CA ALA A 41 -11.98 -5.28 3.59
C ALA A 41 -11.82 -5.87 5.00
N SER A 42 -12.92 -6.40 5.58
CA SER A 42 -12.95 -7.05 6.89
C SER A 42 -13.41 -8.51 6.82
N ASP A 43 -13.55 -9.08 5.63
CA ASP A 43 -13.93 -10.48 5.49
C ASP A 43 -12.83 -11.39 6.06
N ALA A 44 -13.23 -12.46 6.76
CA ALA A 44 -12.26 -13.41 7.31
C ALA A 44 -11.44 -14.07 6.20
N LEU A 45 -10.13 -14.19 6.42
CA LEU A 45 -9.23 -14.89 5.52
C LEU A 45 -9.58 -16.38 5.45
N VAL A 46 -9.79 -16.88 4.24
CA VAL A 46 -10.06 -18.30 3.97
C VAL A 46 -8.80 -18.92 3.36
N SER A 47 -8.11 -19.75 4.14
CA SER A 47 -6.89 -20.47 3.72
C SER A 47 -7.22 -21.75 2.95
N ASP A 48 -8.10 -21.68 1.95
CA ASP A 48 -8.45 -22.81 1.09
C ASP A 48 -7.67 -22.72 -0.22
N PRO A 49 -6.74 -23.66 -0.50
CA PRO A 49 -5.95 -23.66 -1.74
C PRO A 49 -6.79 -23.64 -3.01
N ALA A 50 -7.95 -24.29 -3.02
CA ALA A 50 -8.83 -24.30 -4.18
C ALA A 50 -9.43 -22.93 -4.47
N ARG A 51 -9.80 -22.17 -3.43
CA ARG A 51 -10.27 -20.78 -3.58
C ARG A 51 -9.14 -19.85 -4.04
N ILE A 52 -7.95 -20.00 -3.49
CA ILE A 52 -6.78 -19.23 -3.91
C ILE A 52 -6.47 -19.48 -5.38
N ALA A 53 -6.48 -20.75 -5.82
CA ALA A 53 -6.27 -21.12 -7.22
C ALA A 53 -7.35 -20.53 -8.13
N LEU A 54 -8.61 -20.56 -7.71
CA LEU A 54 -9.72 -19.98 -8.46
C LEU A 54 -9.59 -18.45 -8.60
N ALA A 55 -9.28 -17.75 -7.53
CA ALA A 55 -9.07 -16.30 -7.54
C ALA A 55 -7.88 -15.94 -8.44
N THR A 56 -6.77 -16.67 -8.33
CA THR A 56 -5.58 -16.50 -9.15
C THR A 56 -5.89 -16.71 -10.63
N GLY A 57 -6.61 -17.79 -10.98
CA GLY A 57 -7.01 -18.08 -12.35
C GLY A 57 -7.95 -17.03 -12.97
N ARG A 58 -8.69 -16.30 -12.15
CA ARG A 58 -9.56 -15.19 -12.61
C ARG A 58 -8.82 -13.87 -12.76
N LEU A 59 -7.86 -13.60 -11.88
CA LEU A 59 -7.21 -12.29 -11.79
C LEU A 59 -5.97 -12.18 -12.67
N LEU A 60 -5.11 -13.19 -12.71
CA LEU A 60 -3.84 -13.15 -13.46
C LEU A 60 -4.03 -13.01 -14.99
N PRO A 61 -5.02 -13.64 -15.65
CA PRO A 61 -5.23 -13.49 -17.08
C PRO A 61 -5.84 -12.14 -17.48
N SER A 62 -5.93 -11.18 -16.57
CA SER A 62 -6.51 -9.87 -16.87
C SER A 62 -5.75 -9.19 -18.02
N PRO A 63 -6.45 -8.56 -19.01
CA PRO A 63 -5.84 -7.89 -20.15
C PRO A 63 -4.86 -6.76 -19.78
N ARG A 64 -4.91 -6.28 -18.55
CA ARG A 64 -3.99 -5.25 -18.03
C ARG A 64 -2.71 -5.81 -17.42
N GLY A 65 -2.48 -7.14 -17.52
CA GLY A 65 -1.27 -7.81 -17.05
C GLY A 65 -1.05 -7.62 -15.56
N GLY A 66 -1.41 -8.63 -14.76
CA GLY A 66 -1.09 -8.63 -13.34
C GLY A 66 0.34 -9.09 -13.10
N GLU A 67 1.08 -8.33 -12.32
CA GLU A 67 2.43 -8.70 -11.91
C GLU A 67 2.43 -9.49 -10.61
N ALA A 68 1.48 -9.17 -9.71
CA ALA A 68 1.39 -9.86 -8.42
C ALA A 68 -0.04 -9.85 -7.86
N LEU A 69 -0.34 -10.90 -7.09
CA LEU A 69 -1.49 -11.00 -6.21
C LEU A 69 -0.99 -11.14 -4.78
N ILE A 70 -1.45 -10.28 -3.91
CA ILE A 70 -1.14 -10.34 -2.49
C ILE A 70 -2.42 -10.17 -1.67
N TYR A 71 -2.47 -10.73 -0.48
CA TYR A 71 -3.50 -10.31 0.47
C TYR A 71 -3.18 -8.90 0.96
N ALA A 72 -4.18 -8.02 0.99
CA ALA A 72 -4.02 -6.65 1.47
C ALA A 72 -3.76 -6.59 2.98
N SER A 73 -4.07 -7.68 3.70
CA SER A 73 -3.81 -7.88 5.10
C SER A 73 -3.61 -9.37 5.38
N GLU A 74 -2.87 -9.70 6.43
CA GLU A 74 -2.75 -11.08 6.93
C GLU A 74 -4.03 -11.58 7.63
N ARG A 75 -4.93 -10.67 8.00
CA ARG A 75 -6.16 -10.97 8.73
C ARG A 75 -7.38 -11.08 7.84
N PHE A 76 -7.38 -10.38 6.71
CA PHE A 76 -8.56 -10.19 5.88
C PHE A 76 -8.40 -10.82 4.51
N GLY A 77 -9.54 -11.28 3.98
CA GLY A 77 -9.62 -11.92 2.68
C GLY A 77 -9.64 -10.98 1.48
N LEU A 78 -9.25 -9.71 1.64
CA LEU A 78 -9.15 -8.77 0.54
C LEU A 78 -7.85 -9.01 -0.24
N ILE A 79 -7.98 -9.29 -1.54
CA ILE A 79 -6.84 -9.51 -2.43
C ILE A 79 -6.50 -8.21 -3.14
N GLN A 80 -5.24 -7.82 -3.08
CA GLN A 80 -4.70 -6.74 -3.89
C GLN A 80 -4.02 -7.33 -5.13
N PHE A 81 -4.47 -6.86 -6.28
CA PHE A 81 -3.90 -7.16 -7.57
C PHE A 81 -3.04 -5.96 -8.01
N ARG A 82 -1.76 -6.20 -8.26
CA ARG A 82 -0.85 -5.19 -8.80
C ARG A 82 -0.78 -5.34 -10.31
N GLY A 83 -1.09 -4.26 -11.02
CA GLY A 83 -0.87 -4.12 -12.46
C GLY A 83 0.50 -3.49 -12.74
N ARG A 84 0.72 -3.10 -13.99
CA ARG A 84 1.93 -2.37 -14.37
C ARG A 84 1.93 -0.96 -13.79
N GLY A 85 3.07 -0.56 -13.26
CA GLY A 85 3.24 0.73 -12.60
C GLY A 85 2.37 0.82 -11.33
N ASP A 86 1.72 1.96 -11.12
CA ASP A 86 0.93 2.24 -9.92
C ASP A 86 -0.52 1.72 -10.01
N ALA A 87 -0.92 1.16 -11.15
CA ALA A 87 -2.28 0.66 -11.37
C ALA A 87 -2.53 -0.64 -10.61
N GLY A 88 -3.78 -0.84 -10.18
CA GLY A 88 -4.15 -2.07 -9.49
C GLY A 88 -5.65 -2.21 -9.26
N ALA A 89 -5.99 -3.21 -8.48
CA ALA A 89 -7.36 -3.46 -8.07
C ALA A 89 -7.41 -4.18 -6.72
N TYR A 90 -8.52 -4.03 -6.01
CA TYR A 90 -8.91 -4.94 -4.95
C TYR A 90 -9.95 -5.92 -5.45
N ALA A 91 -9.85 -7.14 -5.00
CA ALA A 91 -10.78 -8.23 -5.28
C ALA A 91 -11.17 -8.96 -4.00
N ASP A 92 -12.35 -9.58 -4.01
CA ASP A 92 -12.75 -10.53 -2.99
C ASP A 92 -12.00 -11.88 -3.17
N GLN A 93 -12.14 -12.79 -2.21
CA GLN A 93 -11.49 -14.11 -2.24
C GLN A 93 -12.04 -15.05 -3.32
N SER A 94 -13.11 -14.67 -4.02
CA SER A 94 -13.60 -15.38 -5.22
C SER A 94 -12.93 -14.90 -6.51
N GLY A 95 -12.11 -13.85 -6.44
CA GLY A 95 -11.50 -13.22 -7.60
C GLY A 95 -12.39 -12.20 -8.31
N ARG A 96 -13.48 -11.74 -7.67
CA ARG A 96 -14.31 -10.68 -8.21
C ARG A 96 -13.69 -9.33 -7.86
N ILE A 97 -13.49 -8.47 -8.83
CA ILE A 97 -12.98 -7.12 -8.63
C ILE A 97 -14.00 -6.29 -7.84
N VAL A 98 -13.54 -5.68 -6.75
CA VAL A 98 -14.30 -4.77 -5.89
C VAL A 98 -14.08 -3.32 -6.31
N THR A 99 -12.84 -2.94 -6.54
CA THR A 99 -12.48 -1.59 -7.00
C THR A 99 -11.19 -1.63 -7.80
N ARG A 100 -10.97 -0.61 -8.64
CA ARG A 100 -9.78 -0.44 -9.47
C ARG A 100 -9.22 0.96 -9.29
N TRP A 101 -7.93 1.12 -9.54
CA TRP A 101 -7.26 2.41 -9.64
C TRP A 101 -6.22 2.39 -10.76
N ASP A 102 -5.99 3.53 -11.36
CA ASP A 102 -5.00 3.73 -12.40
C ASP A 102 -3.72 4.39 -11.85
N SER A 103 -3.81 4.99 -10.66
CA SER A 103 -2.69 5.61 -9.95
C SER A 103 -2.84 5.42 -8.44
N GLN A 104 -1.71 5.23 -7.74
CA GLN A 104 -1.66 5.13 -6.29
C GLN A 104 -2.31 6.31 -5.55
N TRP A 105 -2.33 7.50 -6.17
CA TRP A 105 -2.93 8.71 -5.60
C TRP A 105 -4.44 8.61 -5.39
N GLN A 106 -5.11 7.66 -6.04
CA GLN A 106 -6.54 7.40 -5.86
C GLN A 106 -6.83 6.60 -4.58
N ARG A 107 -5.80 6.07 -3.92
CA ARG A 107 -5.92 5.21 -2.76
C ARG A 107 -4.99 5.68 -1.65
N PRO A 108 -5.54 6.24 -0.54
CA PRO A 108 -4.73 6.81 0.54
C PRO A 108 -3.80 5.78 1.18
N GLU A 109 -4.20 4.53 1.31
CA GLU A 109 -3.38 3.46 1.87
C GLU A 109 -2.15 3.14 1.02
N LEU A 110 -2.18 3.41 -0.29
CA LEU A 110 -1.07 3.14 -1.18
C LEU A 110 -0.04 4.27 -1.16
N TRP A 111 -0.47 5.52 -1.34
CA TRP A 111 0.49 6.63 -1.32
C TRP A 111 1.04 6.91 0.09
N LEU A 112 0.27 6.63 1.16
CA LEU A 112 0.81 6.67 2.52
C LEU A 112 1.88 5.60 2.75
N PHE A 113 1.69 4.41 2.18
CA PHE A 113 2.69 3.34 2.23
C PHE A 113 3.97 3.76 1.51
N ASP A 114 3.86 4.31 0.29
CA ASP A 114 5.00 4.79 -0.48
C ASP A 114 5.71 5.96 0.23
N LEU A 115 4.97 6.91 0.80
CA LEU A 115 5.54 7.96 1.63
C LEU A 115 6.33 7.40 2.82
N HIS A 116 5.77 6.40 3.52
CA HIS A 116 6.40 5.84 4.72
C HIS A 116 7.66 5.02 4.41
N HIS A 117 7.63 4.23 3.33
CA HIS A 117 8.73 3.33 2.98
C HIS A 117 9.80 3.99 2.10
N HIS A 118 9.40 4.86 1.19
CA HIS A 118 10.29 5.35 0.14
C HIS A 118 10.41 6.88 0.09
N LEU A 119 9.65 7.62 0.90
CA LEU A 119 9.56 9.10 0.83
C LEU A 119 9.28 9.58 -0.62
N PHE A 120 8.48 8.80 -1.38
CA PHE A 120 8.19 9.02 -2.81
C PHE A 120 9.42 8.98 -3.74
N SER A 121 10.53 8.42 -3.29
CA SER A 121 11.78 8.32 -4.09
C SER A 121 11.88 7.02 -4.91
N GLY A 122 10.85 6.15 -4.86
CA GLY A 122 10.88 4.85 -5.51
C GLY A 122 12.04 3.98 -5.01
N ASP A 123 12.58 3.14 -5.88
CA ASP A 123 13.69 2.22 -5.54
C ASP A 123 14.97 2.95 -5.08
N ALA A 124 15.09 4.26 -5.35
CA ALA A 124 16.22 5.07 -4.87
C ALA A 124 16.16 5.40 -3.37
N GLY A 125 15.03 5.11 -2.70
CA GLY A 125 14.81 5.35 -1.27
C GLY A 125 15.07 4.13 -0.38
N GLU A 126 15.39 2.96 -0.97
CA GLU A 126 15.74 1.73 -0.25
C GLU A 126 17.21 1.65 0.16
#